data_0ca4361c4c681d35a2553369d9f791eb
#
_entry.id   0ca4361c4c681d35a2553369d9f791eb
#
_cell.length_a   1.000
_cell.length_b   1.000
_cell.length_c   1.000
_cell.angle_alpha   90.00
_cell.angle_beta   90.00
_cell.angle_gamma   90.00
#
_symmetry.space_group_name_H-M   'P 1'
#
loop_
_entity.id
_entity.type
_entity.pdbx_description
1 polymer ?
#
loop_
_entity_poly.entity_id
_entity_poly.type
_entity_poly.pdbx_seq_one_letter_code
_entity_poly.pdbx_strand_id
1 'polypeptide(L)' 'MKQQKENDSNRTYRVEDIIKILDTGRTSAYRLINEGHFKVVRIGSAIRISKKSFDEWLDNSE' A
#
# COMPACT_ATOMS: atom_id res chain seq x y z
N MET A 1 20.31 -3.92 12.84
CA MET A 1 19.81 -4.55 13.02
C MET A 1 18.49 -4.58 12.80
N LYS A 2 17.78 -5.01 12.92
CA LYS A 2 16.50 -5.13 12.80
C LYS A 2 15.87 -3.91 12.31
N GLN A 3 16.42 -2.83 12.43
CA GLN A 3 15.76 -1.66 12.04
C GLN A 3 15.55 -1.51 10.62
N GLN A 4 16.38 -2.00 9.78
CA GLN A 4 16.20 -1.82 8.39
C GLN A 4 14.94 -2.35 7.89
N LYS A 5 14.59 -3.53 8.30
CA LYS A 5 13.41 -4.11 7.83
C LYS A 5 12.23 -3.37 8.30
N GLU A 6 12.29 -2.93 9.50
CA GLU A 6 11.19 -2.21 10.02
C GLU A 6 11.00 -0.89 9.35
N ASN A 7 12.09 -0.27 8.94
CA ASN A 7 11.98 0.99 8.25
C ASN A 7 11.24 0.85 6.94
N ASP A 8 11.51 -0.21 6.21
CA ASP A 8 10.81 -0.43 4.97
C ASP A 8 9.33 -0.60 5.23
N SER A 9 9.00 -1.33 6.26
CA SER A 9 7.61 -1.55 6.59
C SER A 9 6.94 -0.27 7.01
N ASN A 10 7.69 0.64 7.60
CA ASN A 10 7.11 1.87 8.05
C ASN A 10 6.84 2.86 6.94
N ARG A 11 7.44 2.68 5.80
CA ARG A 11 7.32 3.65 4.74
C ARG A 11 6.40 3.20 3.63
N THR A 12 6.20 1.92 3.47
CA THR A 12 5.37 1.41 2.39
C THR A 12 4.53 0.25 2.86
N TYR A 13 3.44 0.05 2.14
CA TYR A 13 2.61 -1.13 2.30
C TYR A 13 2.81 -2.02 1.09
N ARG A 14 2.58 -3.31 1.28
CA ARG A 14 2.51 -4.25 0.19
C ARG A 14 1.06 -4.45 -0.17
N VAL A 15 0.82 -5.09 -1.30
CA VAL A 15 -0.55 -5.37 -1.71
C VAL A 15 -1.29 -6.16 -0.64
N GLU A 16 -0.62 -7.11 -0.01
CA GLU A 16 -1.25 -7.91 1.03
C GLU A 16 -1.69 -7.07 2.21
N ASP A 17 -0.94 -6.03 2.52
CA ASP A 17 -1.31 -5.15 3.59
C ASP A 17 -2.58 -4.38 3.26
N ILE A 18 -2.71 -3.95 2.00
CA ILE A 18 -3.90 -3.24 1.57
C ILE A 18 -5.12 -4.15 1.67
N ILE A 19 -4.96 -5.40 1.30
CA ILE A 19 -6.03 -6.38 1.38
C ILE A 19 -6.53 -6.49 2.81
N LYS A 20 -5.60 -6.55 3.77
CA LYS A 20 -5.97 -6.68 5.15
C LYS A 20 -6.58 -5.41 5.71
N ILE A 21 -6.00 -4.28 5.40
CA ILE A 21 -6.48 -3.01 5.94
C ILE A 21 -7.90 -2.74 5.47
N LEU A 22 -8.18 -3.01 4.22
CA LEU A 22 -9.49 -2.73 3.66
C LEU A 22 -10.44 -3.91 3.75
N ASP A 23 -9.94 -5.05 4.21
CA ASP A 23 -10.74 -6.26 4.36
C ASP A 23 -11.42 -6.59 3.03
N THR A 24 -10.63 -6.68 1.98
CA THR A 24 -11.16 -6.88 0.66
C THR A 24 -10.41 -8.01 -0.03
N GLY A 25 -10.78 -8.33 -1.24
CA GLY A 25 -10.12 -9.39 -1.99
C GLY A 25 -8.95 -8.87 -2.78
N ARG A 26 -8.17 -9.80 -3.31
CA ARG A 26 -6.98 -9.44 -4.07
C ARG A 26 -7.32 -8.68 -5.34
N THR A 27 -8.35 -9.12 -6.05
CA THR A 27 -8.75 -8.46 -7.27
C THR A 27 -9.13 -7.00 -7.03
N SER A 28 -9.90 -6.78 -5.96
CA SER A 28 -10.31 -5.42 -5.63
C SER A 28 -9.13 -4.56 -5.23
N ALA A 29 -8.19 -5.14 -4.51
CA ALA A 29 -7.00 -4.39 -4.08
C ALA A 29 -6.17 -3.97 -5.28
N TYR A 30 -5.95 -4.87 -6.24
CA TYR A 30 -5.18 -4.53 -7.42
C TYR A 30 -5.89 -3.49 -8.27
N ARG A 31 -7.21 -3.58 -8.36
CA ARG A 31 -7.96 -2.58 -9.11
C ARG A 31 -7.78 -1.21 -8.47
N LEU A 32 -7.89 -1.14 -7.16
CA LEU A 32 -7.76 0.10 -6.45
C LEU A 32 -6.37 0.70 -6.65
N ILE A 33 -5.35 -0.13 -6.56
CA ILE A 33 -3.98 0.33 -6.77
C ILE A 33 -3.80 0.89 -8.17
N ASN A 34 -4.40 0.25 -9.14
CA ASN A 34 -4.26 0.69 -10.53
C ASN A 34 -5.06 1.95 -10.83
N GLU A 35 -6.01 2.30 -9.99
CA GLU A 35 -6.79 3.49 -10.21
C GLU A 35 -6.05 4.77 -9.85
N GLY A 36 -4.95 4.65 -9.14
CA GLY A 36 -4.11 5.81 -8.91
C GLY A 36 -4.56 6.77 -7.84
N HIS A 37 -5.24 6.27 -6.83
CA HIS A 37 -5.71 7.13 -5.75
C HIS A 37 -4.58 7.53 -4.80
N PHE A 38 -3.50 6.81 -4.81
CA PHE A 38 -2.38 7.10 -3.92
C PHE A 38 -1.10 6.71 -4.62
N LYS A 39 0.02 7.11 -4.04
CA LYS A 39 1.30 6.92 -4.68
C LYS A 39 1.73 5.46 -4.64
N VAL A 40 2.10 4.93 -5.78
CA VAL A 40 2.52 3.54 -5.92
C VAL A 40 3.87 3.51 -6.62
N VAL A 41 4.78 2.71 -6.11
CA VAL A 41 6.09 2.54 -6.71
C VAL A 41 6.22 1.10 -7.16
N ARG A 42 6.64 0.89 -8.40
CA ARG A 42 6.84 -0.44 -8.91
C ARG A 42 8.32 -0.67 -9.11
N ILE A 43 8.82 -1.72 -8.51
CA ILE A 43 10.23 -2.06 -8.60
C ILE A 43 10.33 -3.49 -9.08
N GLY A 44 10.72 -3.65 -10.35
CA GLY A 44 10.69 -4.98 -10.94
C GLY A 44 9.27 -5.50 -10.90
N SER A 45 9.06 -6.65 -10.29
CA SER A 45 7.72 -7.20 -10.18
C SER A 45 7.08 -6.87 -8.84
N ALA A 46 7.77 -6.12 -8.01
CA ALA A 46 7.24 -5.77 -6.69
C ALA A 46 6.46 -4.48 -6.75
N ILE A 47 5.39 -4.42 -5.98
CA ILE A 47 4.57 -3.22 -5.87
C ILE A 47 4.63 -2.74 -4.44
N ARG A 48 4.92 -1.45 -4.27
CA ARG A 48 4.97 -0.84 -2.95
C ARG A 48 4.08 0.39 -2.95
N ILE A 49 3.28 0.53 -1.93
CA ILE A 49 2.34 1.65 -1.83
C ILE A 49 2.81 2.58 -0.73
N SER A 50 2.90 3.87 -1.03
CA SER A 50 3.33 4.85 -0.03
C SER A 50 2.35 4.82 1.13
N LYS A 51 2.87 4.54 2.32
CA LYS A 51 2.04 4.45 3.49
C LYS A 51 1.37 5.78 3.80
N LYS A 52 2.12 6.84 3.73
CA LYS A 52 1.59 8.16 4.00
C LYS A 52 0.48 8.52 3.01
N SER A 53 0.72 8.27 1.73
CA SER A 53 -0.24 8.62 0.71
C SER A 53 -1.52 7.79 0.86
N PHE A 54 -1.37 6.50 1.13
CA PHE A 54 -2.51 5.62 1.29
C PHE A 54 -3.30 6.01 2.53
N ASP A 55 -2.61 6.27 3.64
CA ASP A 55 -3.29 6.62 4.87
C ASP A 55 -4.08 7.91 4.72
N GLU A 56 -3.51 8.89 4.02
CA GLU A 56 -4.20 10.14 3.79
C GLU A 56 -5.43 9.93 2.92
N TRP A 57 -5.29 9.11 1.90
CA TRP A 57 -6.42 8.81 1.04
C TRP A 57 -7.53 8.14 1.83
N LEU A 58 -7.16 7.19 2.66
CA LEU A 58 -8.13 6.43 3.44
C LEU A 58 -8.85 7.34 4.42
N ASP A 59 -8.11 8.22 5.09
CA ASP A 59 -8.70 9.12 6.05
C ASP A 59 -9.67 10.10 5.41
N ASN A 60 -9.44 10.43 4.16
CA ASN A 60 -10.28 11.38 3.47
C ASN A 60 -11.37 10.76 2.63
N SER A 61 -11.49 9.45 2.68
CA SER A 61 -12.44 8.76 1.86
C SER A 61 -13.78 8.57 2.49
N GLU A 62 -14.03 9.17 3.59
CA GLU A 62 -15.25 8.94 4.20
C GLU A 62 -16.30 9.67 3.75
#